data_8230c194fc13b8ae53e87d0b5d310a9f
#
_entry.id   8230c194fc13b8ae53e87d0b5d310a9f
#
_cell.length_a   1.000
_cell.length_b   1.000
_cell.length_c   1.000
_cell.angle_alpha   90.00
_cell.angle_beta   90.00
_cell.angle_gamma   90.00
#
_symmetry.space_group_name_H-M   'P 1'
#
loop_
_entity.id
_entity.type
_entity.pdbx_description
1 polymer ?
#
loop_
_entity_poly.entity_id
_entity_poly.type
_entity_poly.pdbx_seq_one_letter_code
_entity_poly.pdbx_strand_id
1 'polypeptide(L)'
;MCADGAHILSVAVGEPLNNYQAVCGALRGLRELWELSPSRITVSTVGVVNKMRTLAADAPGISLALSLHAATQETRLKLVPSSAAYSVEKLMSAVDDYTAAANRSVMIEFILIANLNDTLAEAMGT
;
A
#
# COMPACT_ATOMS: atom_id res chain seq x y z
N MET A 1 -24.04 18.37 -7.17
CA MET A 1 -24.60 17.32 -6.28
C MET A 1 -24.00 15.99 -6.73
N CYS A 2 -22.92 15.58 -6.09
CA CYS A 2 -22.34 14.27 -6.39
C CYS A 2 -23.27 13.21 -5.82
N ALA A 3 -23.84 12.39 -6.70
CA ALA A 3 -24.52 11.18 -6.28
C ALA A 3 -23.54 10.34 -5.43
N ASP A 4 -24.06 9.62 -4.47
CA ASP A 4 -23.36 8.78 -3.49
C ASP A 4 -22.56 7.62 -4.11
N GLY A 5 -21.92 7.83 -5.25
CA GLY A 5 -20.99 6.90 -5.86
C GLY A 5 -19.66 6.96 -5.12
N ALA A 6 -19.29 5.87 -4.45
CA ALA A 6 -17.98 5.71 -3.88
C ALA A 6 -16.94 5.73 -5.01
N HIS A 7 -16.41 6.90 -5.32
CA HIS A 7 -15.29 7.02 -6.23
C HIS A 7 -14.02 6.69 -5.45
N ILE A 8 -13.48 5.50 -5.66
CA ILE A 8 -12.18 5.09 -5.16
C ILE A 8 -11.18 5.30 -6.29
N LEU A 9 -10.20 6.16 -6.06
CA LEU A 9 -9.06 6.31 -6.95
C LEU A 9 -7.91 5.50 -6.39
N SER A 10 -7.44 4.52 -7.17
CA SER A 10 -6.26 3.75 -6.83
C SER A 10 -5.07 4.22 -7.66
N VAL A 11 -3.98 4.57 -7.00
CA VAL A 11 -2.70 4.91 -7.62
C VAL A 11 -1.79 3.68 -7.48
N ALA A 12 -1.70 2.88 -8.54
CA ALA A 12 -1.06 1.56 -8.50
C ALA A 12 -0.19 1.23 -9.72
N VAL A 13 0.05 2.16 -10.63
CA VAL A 13 0.82 1.87 -11.86
C VAL A 13 2.30 1.91 -11.59
N GLY A 14 3.00 0.79 -11.85
CA GLY A 14 4.39 0.58 -11.45
C GLY A 14 4.50 0.53 -9.93
N GLU A 15 5.57 1.09 -9.37
CA GLU A 15 5.71 1.33 -7.94
C GLU A 15 5.59 2.83 -7.66
N PRO A 16 4.42 3.31 -7.18
CA PRO A 16 4.19 4.75 -6.98
C PRO A 16 5.19 5.41 -6.06
N LEU A 17 5.62 4.71 -5.01
CA LEU A 17 6.53 5.27 -4.02
C LEU A 17 7.98 5.41 -4.54
N ASN A 18 8.33 4.83 -5.68
CA ASN A 18 9.58 5.12 -6.38
C ASN A 18 9.58 6.50 -7.05
N ASN A 19 8.40 7.03 -7.34
CA ASN A 19 8.20 8.39 -7.86
C ASN A 19 7.49 9.28 -6.83
N TYR A 20 8.01 9.27 -5.63
CA TYR A 20 7.36 9.80 -4.43
C TYR A 20 6.92 11.26 -4.55
N GLN A 21 7.80 12.14 -5.03
CA GLN A 21 7.50 13.56 -5.15
C GLN A 21 6.35 13.84 -6.13
N ALA A 22 6.37 13.15 -7.28
CA ALA A 22 5.30 13.26 -8.27
C ALA A 22 3.98 12.71 -7.73
N VAL A 23 4.01 11.61 -6.99
CA VAL A 23 2.82 11.03 -6.35
C VAL A 23 2.24 11.98 -5.31
N CYS A 24 3.06 12.53 -4.43
CA CYS A 24 2.60 13.52 -3.43
C CYS A 24 2.02 14.77 -4.11
N GLY A 25 2.62 15.25 -5.18
CA GLY A 25 2.10 16.35 -5.99
C GLY A 25 0.74 16.04 -6.61
N ALA A 26 0.59 14.85 -7.20
CA ALA A 26 -0.67 14.39 -7.76
C ALA A 26 -1.78 14.25 -6.70
N LEU A 27 -1.46 13.69 -5.54
CA LEU A 27 -2.40 13.57 -4.42
C LEU A 27 -2.88 14.94 -3.93
N ARG A 28 -1.99 15.90 -3.85
CA ARG A 28 -2.33 17.28 -3.51
C ARG A 28 -3.26 17.90 -4.55
N GLY A 29 -2.93 17.74 -5.84
CA GLY A 29 -3.76 18.23 -6.94
C GLY A 29 -5.16 17.64 -6.94
N LEU A 30 -5.30 16.34 -6.69
CA LEU A 30 -6.59 15.66 -6.59
C LEU A 30 -7.45 16.23 -5.45
N ARG A 31 -6.84 16.59 -4.34
CA ARG A 31 -7.55 17.20 -3.20
C ARG A 31 -7.96 18.63 -3.47
N GLU A 32 -7.04 19.43 -4.01
CA GLU A 32 -7.22 20.87 -4.18
C GLU A 32 -8.03 21.24 -5.43
N LEU A 33 -7.79 20.56 -6.55
CA LEU A 33 -8.41 20.87 -7.84
C LEU A 33 -9.70 20.10 -8.08
N TRP A 34 -9.75 18.85 -7.59
CA TRP A 34 -10.89 17.95 -7.82
C TRP A 34 -11.75 17.76 -6.57
N GLU A 35 -11.39 18.40 -5.46
CA GLU A 35 -12.09 18.33 -4.18
C GLU A 35 -12.33 16.88 -3.71
N LEU A 36 -11.43 15.96 -4.13
CA LEU A 36 -11.55 14.56 -3.78
C LEU A 36 -11.15 14.36 -2.32
N SER A 37 -12.04 13.74 -1.55
CA SER A 37 -11.74 13.41 -0.15
C SER A 37 -10.53 12.47 -0.06
N PRO A 38 -9.53 12.75 0.78
CA PRO A 38 -8.36 11.89 0.92
C PRO A 38 -8.70 10.43 1.22
N SER A 39 -9.76 10.19 1.99
CA SER A 39 -10.22 8.85 2.34
C SER A 39 -10.70 8.01 1.15
N ARG A 40 -10.95 8.65 0.02
CA ARG A 40 -11.35 8.00 -1.24
C ARG A 40 -10.16 7.72 -2.17
N ILE A 41 -8.96 8.10 -1.75
CA ILE A 41 -7.74 7.86 -2.50
C ILE A 41 -6.96 6.74 -1.81
N THR A 42 -6.60 5.72 -2.58
CA THR A 42 -5.75 4.63 -2.11
C THR A 42 -4.45 4.62 -2.91
N VAL A 43 -3.33 4.58 -2.23
CA VAL A 43 -2.01 4.32 -2.83
C VAL A 43 -1.67 2.86 -2.57
N SER A 44 -1.46 2.09 -3.64
CA SER A 44 -1.03 0.70 -3.57
C SER A 44 0.47 0.61 -3.82
N THR A 45 1.18 -0.12 -2.99
CA THR A 45 2.64 -0.26 -3.03
C THR A 45 3.07 -1.69 -2.75
N VAL A 46 4.17 -2.12 -3.36
CA VAL A 46 4.85 -3.38 -3.00
C VAL A 46 5.70 -3.22 -1.73
N GLY A 47 5.84 -2.01 -1.22
CA GLY A 47 6.52 -1.72 0.04
C GLY A 47 7.87 -1.04 -0.12
N VAL A 48 7.86 0.28 -0.18
CA VAL A 48 9.06 1.13 -0.05
C VAL A 48 9.06 1.70 1.36
N VAL A 49 9.67 0.99 2.30
CA VAL A 49 9.55 1.20 3.74
C VAL A 49 9.73 2.65 4.16
N ASN A 50 10.80 3.31 3.70
CA ASN A 50 11.10 4.69 4.08
C ASN A 50 9.99 5.66 3.61
N LYS A 51 9.44 5.42 2.43
CA LYS A 51 8.37 6.24 1.86
C LYS A 51 7.02 5.96 2.50
N MET A 52 6.74 4.72 2.85
CA MET A 52 5.54 4.39 3.63
C MET A 52 5.50 5.16 4.95
N ARG A 53 6.63 5.24 5.65
CA ARG A 53 6.72 5.96 6.93
C ARG A 53 6.45 7.44 6.82
N THR A 54 6.88 8.08 5.74
CA THR A 54 6.69 9.53 5.54
C THR A 54 5.34 9.90 4.93
N LEU A 55 4.68 8.95 4.26
CA LEU A 55 3.46 9.21 3.49
C LEU A 55 2.30 9.72 4.36
N ALA A 56 2.18 9.25 5.59
CA ALA A 56 1.13 9.68 6.51
C ALA A 56 1.20 11.18 6.82
N ALA A 57 2.41 11.74 6.91
CA ALA A 57 2.64 13.16 7.13
C ALA A 57 2.53 13.98 5.84
N ASP A 58 3.06 13.45 4.72
CA ASP A 58 3.12 14.18 3.45
C ASP A 58 1.79 14.16 2.68
N ALA A 59 0.96 13.14 2.90
CA ALA A 59 -0.37 13.01 2.31
C ALA A 59 -1.38 12.53 3.36
N PRO A 60 -1.79 13.40 4.30
CA PRO A 60 -2.67 13.01 5.40
C PRO A 60 -4.03 12.52 4.91
N GLY A 61 -4.55 11.48 5.54
CA GLY A 61 -5.91 10.98 5.34
C GLY A 61 -6.11 10.03 4.16
N ILE A 62 -5.09 9.79 3.32
CA ILE A 62 -5.18 8.80 2.26
C ILE A 62 -5.17 7.38 2.83
N SER A 63 -5.66 6.43 2.04
CA SER A 63 -5.58 5.00 2.35
C SER A 63 -4.33 4.39 1.72
N LEU A 64 -3.67 3.49 2.45
CA LEU A 64 -2.52 2.74 1.96
C LEU A 64 -2.91 1.28 1.80
N ALA A 65 -2.51 0.68 0.68
CA ALA A 65 -2.61 -0.73 0.42
C ALA A 65 -1.22 -1.31 0.18
N LEU A 66 -0.89 -2.39 0.89
CA LEU A 66 0.36 -3.11 0.72
C LEU A 66 0.13 -4.40 -0.07
N SER A 67 0.73 -4.49 -1.24
CA SER A 67 0.76 -5.70 -2.06
C SER A 67 1.79 -6.67 -1.48
N LEU A 68 1.38 -7.43 -0.48
CA LEU A 68 2.24 -8.37 0.24
C LEU A 68 2.42 -9.68 -0.52
N HIS A 69 1.32 -10.29 -0.93
CA HIS A 69 1.20 -11.49 -1.78
C HIS A 69 1.77 -12.78 -1.22
N ALA A 70 2.47 -12.76 -0.09
CA ALA A 70 2.96 -13.95 0.59
C ALA A 70 3.21 -13.66 2.08
N ALA A 71 3.02 -14.66 2.91
CA ALA A 71 3.27 -14.58 4.35
C ALA A 71 4.75 -14.76 4.71
N THR A 72 5.50 -15.46 3.87
CA THR A 72 6.92 -15.74 4.08
C THR A 72 7.80 -14.96 3.11
N GLN A 73 9.01 -14.62 3.56
CA GLN A 73 9.98 -13.94 2.70
C GLN A 73 10.39 -14.81 1.49
N GLU A 74 10.51 -16.11 1.69
CA GLU A 74 10.86 -17.06 0.62
C GLU A 74 9.83 -17.02 -0.51
N THR A 75 8.55 -17.19 -0.18
CA THR A 75 7.47 -17.18 -1.17
C THR A 75 7.32 -15.79 -1.80
N ARG A 76 7.48 -14.75 -1.01
CA ARG A 76 7.40 -13.37 -1.50
C ARG A 76 8.46 -13.04 -2.53
N LEU A 77 9.70 -13.51 -2.35
CA LEU A 77 10.79 -13.33 -3.31
C LEU A 77 10.48 -13.94 -4.68
N LYS A 78 9.72 -15.02 -4.72
CA LYS A 78 9.30 -15.67 -5.98
C LYS A 78 8.23 -14.85 -6.71
N LEU A 79 7.35 -14.17 -5.96
CA LEU A 79 6.22 -13.41 -6.51
C LEU A 79 6.55 -11.95 -6.81
N VAL A 80 7.36 -11.35 -5.97
CA VAL A 80 7.72 -9.94 -6.02
C VAL A 80 9.25 -9.82 -6.06
N PRO A 81 9.87 -9.78 -7.22
CA PRO A 81 11.35 -9.75 -7.32
C PRO A 81 12.01 -8.58 -6.58
N SER A 82 11.36 -7.42 -6.54
CA SER A 82 11.84 -6.24 -5.81
C SER A 82 11.80 -6.41 -4.28
N SER A 83 11.18 -7.47 -3.77
CA SER A 83 11.04 -7.71 -2.33
C SER A 83 12.35 -8.05 -1.61
N ALA A 84 13.43 -8.28 -2.36
CA ALA A 84 14.76 -8.46 -1.78
C ALA A 84 15.26 -7.23 -0.99
N ALA A 85 14.76 -6.05 -1.31
CA ALA A 85 15.15 -4.79 -0.64
C ALA A 85 14.68 -4.72 0.82
N TYR A 86 13.53 -5.31 1.13
CA TYR A 86 12.91 -5.24 2.45
C TYR A 86 12.30 -6.59 2.85
N SER A 87 12.61 -7.05 4.07
CA SER A 87 11.99 -8.25 4.62
C SER A 87 10.52 -8.03 4.98
N VAL A 88 9.77 -9.11 5.10
CA VAL A 88 8.37 -9.06 5.55
C VAL A 88 8.26 -8.37 6.91
N GLU A 89 9.17 -8.64 7.84
CA GLU A 89 9.18 -8.02 9.17
C GLU A 89 9.37 -6.50 9.09
N LYS A 90 10.25 -6.03 8.22
CA LYS A 90 10.44 -4.58 8.00
C LYS A 90 9.21 -3.93 7.39
N LEU A 91 8.54 -4.61 6.47
CA LEU A 91 7.29 -4.14 5.88
C LEU A 91 6.19 -4.05 6.92
N MET A 92 6.03 -5.06 7.76
CA MET A 92 5.01 -5.06 8.82
C MET A 92 5.29 -3.97 9.86
N SER A 93 6.55 -3.74 10.21
CA SER A 93 6.94 -2.59 11.05
C SER A 93 6.55 -1.25 10.41
N ALA A 94 6.74 -1.11 9.10
CA ALA A 94 6.32 0.11 8.38
C ALA A 94 4.80 0.25 8.32
N VAL A 95 4.06 -0.85 8.24
CA VAL A 95 2.59 -0.87 8.33
C VAL A 95 2.14 -0.37 9.70
N ASP A 96 2.77 -0.85 10.77
CA ASP A 96 2.46 -0.41 12.14
C ASP A 96 2.75 1.08 12.32
N ASP A 97 3.91 1.55 11.84
CA ASP A 97 4.29 2.97 11.88
C ASP A 97 3.27 3.85 11.12
N TYR A 98 2.86 3.40 9.92
CA TYR A 98 1.86 4.12 9.14
C TYR A 98 0.50 4.16 9.85
N THR A 99 0.05 3.02 10.36
CA THR A 99 -1.23 2.89 11.07
C THR A 99 -1.26 3.83 12.28
N ALA A 100 -0.18 3.87 13.05
CA ALA A 100 -0.07 4.76 14.20
C ALA A 100 -0.08 6.24 13.80
N ALA A 101 0.67 6.62 12.76
CA ALA A 101 0.77 8.00 12.32
C ALA A 101 -0.50 8.50 11.59
N ALA A 102 -1.11 7.67 10.77
CA ALA A 102 -2.30 8.00 9.98
C ALA A 102 -3.61 7.79 10.76
N ASN A 103 -3.58 7.03 11.84
CA ASN A 103 -4.76 6.55 12.56
C ASN A 103 -5.75 5.83 11.62
N ARG A 104 -5.23 5.01 10.72
CA ARG A 104 -5.99 4.26 9.71
C ARG A 104 -5.33 2.92 9.47
N SER A 105 -6.14 1.89 9.25
CA SER A 105 -5.64 0.57 8.87
C SER A 105 -5.05 0.58 7.47
N VAL A 106 -4.00 -0.20 7.27
CA VAL A 106 -3.43 -0.50 5.95
C VAL A 106 -4.15 -1.73 5.39
N MET A 107 -4.56 -1.67 4.13
CA MET A 107 -5.10 -2.83 3.43
C MET A 107 -3.96 -3.74 3.00
N ILE A 108 -4.07 -5.02 3.30
CA ILE A 108 -3.11 -6.02 2.81
C ILE A 108 -3.71 -6.73 1.61
N GLU A 109 -3.01 -6.70 0.49
CA GLU A 109 -3.43 -7.34 -0.75
C GLU A 109 -2.66 -8.63 -0.99
N PHE A 110 -3.40 -9.68 -1.36
CA PHE A 110 -2.88 -10.99 -1.68
C PHE A 110 -3.39 -11.47 -3.03
N ILE A 111 -2.48 -11.96 -3.87
CA ILE A 111 -2.82 -12.76 -5.05
C ILE A 111 -2.67 -14.22 -4.66
N LEU A 112 -3.75 -15.00 -4.74
CA LEU A 112 -3.68 -16.43 -4.49
C LEU A 112 -3.31 -17.16 -5.77
N ILE A 113 -2.21 -17.91 -5.72
CA ILE A 113 -1.69 -18.70 -6.84
C ILE A 113 -1.67 -20.16 -6.40
N ALA A 114 -2.38 -21.00 -7.18
CA ALA A 114 -2.48 -22.43 -6.89
C ALA A 114 -1.10 -23.09 -6.77
N ASN A 115 -0.94 -23.89 -5.75
CA ASN A 115 0.28 -24.63 -5.43
C ASN A 115 1.52 -23.76 -5.09
N LEU A 116 1.33 -22.48 -4.85
CA LEU A 116 2.44 -21.58 -4.49
C LEU A 116 2.21 -20.91 -3.13
N ASN A 117 1.10 -20.21 -2.95
CA ASN A 117 0.78 -19.50 -1.72
C ASN A 117 -0.65 -19.71 -1.23
N ASP A 118 -1.32 -20.75 -1.70
CA ASP A 118 -2.70 -21.12 -1.34
C ASP A 118 -2.77 -22.19 -0.25
N THR A 119 -1.67 -22.42 0.45
CA THR A 119 -1.60 -23.46 1.49
C THR A 119 -2.07 -22.94 2.86
N LEU A 120 -2.50 -23.86 3.72
CA LEU A 120 -2.85 -23.51 5.09
C LEU A 120 -1.67 -22.88 5.86
N ALA A 121 -0.44 -23.32 5.58
CA ALA A 121 0.76 -22.78 6.20
C ALA A 121 0.95 -21.27 5.85
N GLU A 122 0.74 -20.91 4.58
CA GLU A 122 0.77 -19.50 4.15
C GLU A 122 -0.37 -18.69 4.82
N ALA A 123 -1.57 -19.25 4.88
CA ALA A 123 -2.71 -18.58 5.51
C ALA A 123 -2.49 -18.35 7.02
N MET A 124 -1.86 -19.30 7.70
CA MET A 124 -1.56 -19.18 9.14
C MET A 124 -0.35 -18.28 9.43
N GLY A 125 0.56 -18.14 8.48
CA GLY A 125 1.71 -17.23 8.59
C GLY A 125 1.36 -15.76 8.38
N THR A 126 0.18 -15.53 7.89
CA THR A 126 -0.35 -14.18 7.68
C THR A 126 -1.05 -13.68 8.91
#